data_2f90bbe5616d5cc6c842b62c6fe195d3
#
_entry.id   2f90bbe5616d5cc6c842b62c6fe195d3
#
_cell.length_a   1.000
_cell.length_b   1.000
_cell.length_c   1.000
_cell.angle_alpha   90.00
_cell.angle_beta   90.00
_cell.angle_gamma   90.00
#
_symmetry.space_group_name_H-M   'P 1'
#
loop_
_entity.id
_entity.type
_entity.pdbx_description
1 polymer ?
#
loop_
_entity_poly.entity_id
_entity_poly.type
_entity_poly.pdbx_seq_one_letter_code
_entity_poly.pdbx_strand_id
1 'polypeptide(L)'
;MSLSHLVFLLAGMAVMTVVGVVLPSIGWVHVSLGSKTDAISPKPAAQSSAVQHAKEGPWGNLEYTRFALEEPADYLPDSTRRLETLPWAFEKFTARQVEDLFRSAKVTEAVRQRLLDPAHWKVGSGGVTVHPSMELLRDLGAPARQQIYAILDDSEANYVHRNPFRFRLDGFDEWFANSELSDEHLELLRSLTFTNQGGAICIVDLDVLQQTFTTNEFHRVFESLYSEPCLLMDLQVNSASDVEVLAKYWGRGGREATILPLLRSLARRPGGGSVNIAQLLPPFAQSRLYTFSPPTTNAPTAGPDCFWTAMNFFKLQPDPGLSNFQYALDVLNRDYSDASGPRRFGDLLMLLDERRQTIHACVYVADDVVFTKNGADYLQPWTLMKIPDMLAHYATDQRMTLVTLRLRKT
;
A
#
# COMPACT_ATOMS: atom_id res chain seq x y z
N MET A 1 25.88 3.71 25.14
CA MET A 1 26.66 3.47 23.92
C MET A 1 25.78 3.85 22.75
N SER A 2 26.28 4.61 21.83
CA SER A 2 25.62 5.47 20.87
C SER A 2 24.69 4.73 19.89
N LEU A 3 23.50 5.29 19.70
CA LEU A 3 22.63 5.05 18.56
C LEU A 3 23.42 5.28 17.27
N SER A 4 23.72 4.25 16.56
CA SER A 4 24.41 4.37 15.30
C SER A 4 23.55 3.84 14.16
N HIS A 5 23.18 4.78 13.29
CA HIS A 5 22.84 4.67 11.87
C HIS A 5 21.44 4.19 11.51
N LEU A 6 20.61 5.17 11.26
CA LEU A 6 19.37 5.05 10.47
C LEU A 6 19.72 5.20 8.98
N VAL A 7 19.34 4.25 8.14
CA VAL A 7 19.53 4.31 6.68
C VAL A 7 18.17 4.23 5.99
N PHE A 8 17.78 5.14 5.12
CA PHE A 8 16.51 5.24 4.41
C PHE A 8 16.63 4.88 2.94
N LEU A 9 15.59 4.29 2.41
CA LEU A 9 15.37 4.17 0.97
C LEU A 9 14.21 5.06 0.58
N LEU A 10 14.49 6.09 -0.20
CA LEU A 10 13.46 6.82 -0.90
C LEU A 10 13.13 6.04 -2.18
N ALA A 11 11.97 5.38 -2.20
CA ALA A 11 11.40 4.86 -3.42
C ALA A 11 10.71 6.01 -4.15
N GLY A 12 11.45 6.72 -4.94
CA GLY A 12 10.91 7.56 -6.00
C GLY A 12 11.38 6.97 -7.32
N MET A 13 10.58 7.11 -8.37
CA MET A 13 11.00 6.68 -9.69
C MET A 13 12.46 7.08 -9.92
N ALA A 14 13.32 6.07 -10.07
CA ALA A 14 14.69 6.15 -10.56
C ALA A 14 15.80 6.48 -9.59
N VAL A 15 15.78 6.57 -8.35
CA VAL A 15 16.99 6.38 -7.49
C VAL A 15 16.57 6.00 -6.07
N MET A 16 16.73 4.74 -5.72
CA MET A 16 16.65 4.32 -4.32
C MET A 16 17.94 4.70 -3.59
N THR A 17 17.88 5.69 -2.71
CA THR A 17 18.93 5.89 -1.72
C THR A 17 18.51 5.23 -0.42
N VAL A 18 19.21 4.18 -0.05
CA VAL A 18 18.92 3.38 1.15
C VAL A 18 19.60 3.99 2.35
N VAL A 19 18.82 4.29 3.36
CA VAL A 19 19.33 4.73 4.66
C VAL A 19 18.80 3.79 5.74
N GLY A 20 19.59 2.97 6.41
CA GLY A 20 19.18 1.99 7.43
C GLY A 20 19.28 2.51 8.87
N VAL A 21 18.24 2.24 9.68
CA VAL A 21 18.27 2.40 11.13
C VAL A 21 18.68 1.08 11.77
N VAL A 22 19.78 1.03 12.44
CA VAL A 22 20.10 -0.06 13.36
C VAL A 22 19.51 0.29 14.72
N LEU A 23 18.34 -0.27 15.03
CA LEU A 23 17.75 -0.18 16.36
C LEU A 23 18.25 -1.33 17.25
N PRO A 24 18.52 -1.09 18.54
CA PRO A 24 18.81 -2.17 19.47
C PRO A 24 17.59 -3.09 19.65
N SER A 25 17.84 -4.36 19.94
CA SER A 25 16.88 -5.45 20.01
C SER A 25 15.78 -5.21 21.04
N ILE A 26 14.55 -4.97 20.58
CA ILE A 26 13.36 -4.86 21.41
C ILE A 26 12.18 -5.55 20.72
N GLY A 27 11.32 -6.14 21.53
CA GLY A 27 10.20 -7.03 21.21
C GLY A 27 9.51 -6.85 19.85
N TRP A 28 9.63 -7.85 19.02
CA TRP A 28 9.17 -7.85 17.65
C TRP A 28 7.71 -8.33 17.54
N VAL A 29 6.88 -7.58 16.87
CA VAL A 29 5.65 -8.12 16.30
C VAL A 29 5.99 -8.64 14.89
N HIS A 30 6.09 -9.95 14.77
CA HIS A 30 6.20 -10.59 13.47
C HIS A 30 4.82 -10.58 12.81
N VAL A 31 4.67 -9.85 11.74
CA VAL A 31 3.54 -10.02 10.84
C VAL A 31 3.96 -11.08 9.81
N SER A 32 3.58 -12.31 10.07
CA SER A 32 3.64 -13.39 9.07
C SER A 32 2.35 -13.29 8.26
N LEU A 33 2.44 -12.87 7.02
CA LEU A 33 1.37 -13.08 6.06
C LEU A 33 1.36 -14.60 5.78
N GLY A 34 0.45 -15.30 6.46
CA GLY A 34 0.38 -16.75 6.38
C GLY A 34 0.04 -17.20 4.95
N SER A 35 0.93 -17.98 4.35
CA SER A 35 0.62 -18.71 3.12
C SER A 35 -0.38 -19.83 3.42
N LYS A 36 -1.69 -19.52 3.30
CA LYS A 36 -2.69 -20.56 3.08
C LYS A 36 -3.09 -20.50 1.62
N THR A 37 -2.57 -21.43 0.86
CA THR A 37 -3.08 -21.79 -0.47
C THR A 37 -4.36 -22.56 -0.31
N ASP A 38 -5.45 -21.90 0.06
CA ASP A 38 -6.79 -22.44 -0.11
C ASP A 38 -7.34 -21.94 -1.44
N ALA A 39 -7.83 -22.85 -2.26
CA ALA A 39 -8.47 -22.55 -3.51
C ALA A 39 -9.58 -21.51 -3.29
N ILE A 40 -9.49 -20.39 -4.03
CA ILE A 40 -10.47 -19.30 -3.98
C ILE A 40 -11.81 -19.85 -4.50
N SER A 41 -12.72 -20.14 -3.59
CA SER A 41 -14.11 -20.38 -3.95
C SER A 41 -14.79 -19.04 -4.16
N PRO A 42 -15.55 -18.84 -5.23
CA PRO A 42 -16.22 -17.57 -5.48
C PRO A 42 -17.23 -17.27 -4.38
N LYS A 43 -17.02 -16.20 -3.65
CA LYS A 43 -17.98 -15.63 -2.71
C LYS A 43 -18.76 -14.53 -3.43
N PRO A 44 -20.07 -14.43 -3.24
CA PRO A 44 -20.89 -13.48 -3.99
C PRO A 44 -20.43 -12.04 -3.75
N ALA A 45 -20.41 -11.30 -4.85
CA ALA A 45 -20.09 -9.87 -4.92
C ALA A 45 -21.06 -9.02 -4.05
N ALA A 46 -20.59 -7.85 -3.67
CA ALA A 46 -21.33 -6.76 -3.05
C ALA A 46 -21.58 -6.87 -1.53
N GLN A 47 -20.54 -6.57 -0.75
CA GLN A 47 -20.72 -6.06 0.62
C GLN A 47 -19.76 -4.87 0.95
N SER A 48 -19.39 -4.05 -0.03
CA SER A 48 -18.50 -2.90 0.20
C SER A 48 -19.13 -1.73 0.93
N SER A 49 -20.45 -1.66 1.04
CA SER A 49 -21.18 -0.57 1.70
C SER A 49 -21.68 -0.90 3.11
N ALA A 50 -21.43 -2.10 3.63
CA ALA A 50 -21.86 -2.46 4.97
C ALA A 50 -21.01 -1.75 6.04
N VAL A 51 -21.66 -1.12 7.00
CA VAL A 51 -21.00 -0.57 8.19
C VAL A 51 -20.35 -1.70 8.96
N GLN A 52 -19.08 -1.53 9.25
CA GLN A 52 -18.25 -2.45 10.04
C GLN A 52 -17.87 -1.79 11.36
N HIS A 53 -17.52 -2.61 12.35
CA HIS A 53 -17.13 -2.14 13.67
C HIS A 53 -15.65 -2.46 13.92
N ALA A 54 -14.94 -1.50 14.49
CA ALA A 54 -13.59 -1.76 15.00
C ALA A 54 -13.67 -2.58 16.31
N LYS A 55 -12.59 -3.27 16.63
CA LYS A 55 -12.49 -3.96 17.94
C LYS A 55 -12.56 -2.95 19.07
N GLU A 56 -13.07 -3.39 20.20
CA GLU A 56 -13.11 -2.57 21.41
C GLU A 56 -11.71 -2.12 21.84
N GLY A 57 -11.61 -0.87 22.26
CA GLY A 57 -10.35 -0.29 22.68
C GLY A 57 -10.50 1.10 23.31
N PRO A 58 -9.41 1.75 23.72
CA PRO A 58 -9.45 3.06 24.33
C PRO A 58 -9.94 4.19 23.39
N TRP A 59 -10.06 3.89 22.10
CA TRP A 59 -10.64 4.78 21.06
C TRP A 59 -12.16 4.85 21.07
N GLY A 60 -12.83 3.98 21.83
CA GLY A 60 -14.27 3.92 21.93
C GLY A 60 -14.93 3.03 20.87
N ASN A 61 -16.22 3.18 20.69
CA ASN A 61 -17.00 2.44 19.68
C ASN A 61 -16.87 3.11 18.32
N LEU A 62 -16.07 2.52 17.44
CA LEU A 62 -15.84 3.00 16.08
C LEU A 62 -16.61 2.16 15.06
N GLU A 63 -17.34 2.85 14.20
CA GLU A 63 -17.95 2.30 13.00
C GLU A 63 -17.18 2.80 11.77
N TYR A 64 -17.08 1.99 10.73
CA TYR A 64 -16.45 2.42 9.50
C TYR A 64 -17.08 1.75 8.27
N THR A 65 -17.00 2.46 7.15
CA THR A 65 -17.25 1.92 5.81
C THR A 65 -15.97 1.98 5.00
N ARG A 66 -15.79 0.99 4.13
CA ARG A 66 -14.68 0.97 3.17
C ARG A 66 -15.14 1.62 1.87
N PHE A 67 -14.27 2.34 1.24
CA PHE A 67 -14.48 2.90 -0.10
C PHE A 67 -13.15 2.99 -0.83
N ALA A 68 -13.22 3.03 -2.16
CA ALA A 68 -12.09 3.35 -3.00
C ALA A 68 -12.06 4.87 -3.22
N LEU A 69 -10.94 5.51 -2.91
CA LEU A 69 -10.73 6.92 -3.21
C LEU A 69 -10.14 7.02 -4.62
N GLU A 70 -10.91 7.60 -5.52
CA GLU A 70 -10.51 7.82 -6.89
C GLU A 70 -9.57 9.02 -7.00
N GLU A 71 -8.59 8.94 -7.89
CA GLU A 71 -7.69 10.03 -8.22
C GLU A 71 -8.42 11.11 -9.03
N PRO A 72 -7.98 12.38 -8.93
CA PRO A 72 -8.44 13.42 -9.85
C PRO A 72 -8.15 13.01 -11.30
N ALA A 73 -9.15 13.13 -12.17
CA ALA A 73 -9.05 12.68 -13.57
C ALA A 73 -7.84 13.27 -14.31
N ASP A 74 -7.45 14.51 -13.98
CA ASP A 74 -6.29 15.20 -14.56
C ASP A 74 -4.94 14.62 -14.09
N TYR A 75 -4.94 13.75 -13.07
CA TYR A 75 -3.73 13.15 -12.53
C TYR A 75 -3.43 11.79 -13.15
N LEU A 76 -4.47 11.08 -13.60
CA LEU A 76 -4.31 9.76 -14.19
C LEU A 76 -3.53 9.82 -15.50
N PRO A 77 -2.65 8.84 -15.75
CA PRO A 77 -2.05 8.66 -17.06
C PRO A 77 -3.13 8.46 -18.14
N ASP A 78 -2.84 8.88 -19.36
CA ASP A 78 -3.75 8.69 -20.49
C ASP A 78 -3.99 7.20 -20.79
N SER A 79 -5.14 6.68 -20.34
CA SER A 79 -5.56 5.29 -20.56
C SER A 79 -5.84 4.96 -22.03
N THR A 80 -5.98 5.97 -22.91
CA THR A 80 -6.17 5.76 -24.36
C THR A 80 -4.86 5.51 -25.09
N ARG A 81 -3.71 5.84 -24.46
CA ARG A 81 -2.40 5.55 -25.02
C ARG A 81 -2.21 4.05 -25.13
N ARG A 82 -1.86 3.60 -26.36
CA ARG A 82 -1.60 2.18 -26.60
C ARG A 82 -0.43 1.68 -25.76
N LEU A 83 -0.70 0.66 -24.95
CA LEU A 83 0.32 -0.07 -24.22
C LEU A 83 1.01 -1.08 -25.15
N GLU A 84 2.31 -1.15 -25.04
CA GLU A 84 3.12 -2.13 -25.75
C GLU A 84 3.45 -3.31 -24.82
N THR A 85 3.46 -4.52 -25.36
CA THR A 85 3.94 -5.68 -24.62
C THR A 85 5.42 -5.51 -24.33
N LEU A 86 5.76 -5.50 -23.05
CA LEU A 86 7.12 -5.26 -22.60
C LEU A 86 7.98 -6.52 -22.69
N PRO A 87 9.24 -6.40 -23.13
CA PRO A 87 10.16 -7.52 -23.10
C PRO A 87 10.52 -7.90 -21.66
N TRP A 88 10.78 -9.18 -21.43
CA TRP A 88 11.29 -9.73 -20.19
C TRP A 88 12.81 -9.76 -20.21
N ALA A 89 13.48 -8.97 -19.41
CA ALA A 89 14.93 -8.93 -19.32
C ALA A 89 15.43 -9.83 -18.18
N PHE A 90 16.06 -10.94 -18.53
CA PHE A 90 16.74 -11.85 -17.62
C PHE A 90 18.24 -11.47 -17.56
N GLU A 91 18.52 -10.39 -16.84
CA GLU A 91 19.90 -9.92 -16.67
C GLU A 91 20.74 -10.96 -15.92
N LYS A 92 21.98 -11.17 -16.38
CA LYS A 92 22.93 -12.14 -15.80
C LYS A 92 22.50 -13.62 -15.93
N PHE A 93 21.40 -13.93 -16.59
CA PHE A 93 20.99 -15.29 -16.86
C PHE A 93 21.56 -15.75 -18.21
N THR A 94 22.02 -16.99 -18.26
CA THR A 94 22.34 -17.67 -19.51
C THR A 94 21.07 -18.18 -20.17
N ALA A 95 21.09 -18.40 -21.49
CA ALA A 95 19.96 -18.97 -22.21
C ALA A 95 19.51 -20.31 -21.61
N ARG A 96 20.43 -21.17 -21.16
CA ARG A 96 20.12 -22.42 -20.49
C ARG A 96 19.35 -22.22 -19.17
N GLN A 97 19.73 -21.25 -18.36
CA GLN A 97 19.02 -20.95 -17.10
C GLN A 97 17.60 -20.45 -17.34
N VAL A 98 17.39 -19.63 -18.38
CA VAL A 98 16.03 -19.20 -18.77
C VAL A 98 15.23 -20.38 -19.34
N GLU A 99 15.86 -21.24 -20.13
CA GLU A 99 15.23 -22.48 -20.62
C GLU A 99 14.81 -23.40 -19.46
N ASP A 100 15.70 -23.62 -18.49
CA ASP A 100 15.41 -24.44 -17.31
C ASP A 100 14.25 -23.84 -16.46
N LEU A 101 14.22 -22.50 -16.32
CA LEU A 101 13.10 -21.80 -15.69
C LEU A 101 11.77 -22.09 -16.42
N PHE A 102 11.72 -21.92 -17.73
CA PHE A 102 10.51 -22.14 -18.52
C PHE A 102 10.09 -23.60 -18.57
N ARG A 103 11.04 -24.55 -18.56
CA ARG A 103 10.74 -25.98 -18.46
C ARG A 103 10.15 -26.36 -17.10
N SER A 104 10.58 -25.69 -16.03
CA SER A 104 10.05 -25.91 -14.68
C SER A 104 8.73 -25.20 -14.42
N ALA A 105 8.33 -24.24 -15.26
CA ALA A 105 7.11 -23.49 -15.10
C ALA A 105 5.86 -24.39 -15.18
N LYS A 106 4.88 -24.13 -14.32
CA LYS A 106 3.62 -24.89 -14.25
C LYS A 106 2.65 -24.43 -15.33
N VAL A 107 2.93 -24.81 -16.57
CA VAL A 107 2.16 -24.44 -17.77
C VAL A 107 1.78 -25.67 -18.59
N THR A 108 0.81 -25.52 -19.49
CA THR A 108 0.49 -26.52 -20.50
C THR A 108 1.65 -26.68 -21.48
N GLU A 109 1.72 -27.82 -22.18
CA GLU A 109 2.78 -28.05 -23.16
C GLU A 109 2.75 -27.02 -24.31
N ALA A 110 1.58 -26.60 -24.75
CA ALA A 110 1.43 -25.56 -25.78
C ALA A 110 2.02 -24.20 -25.34
N VAL A 111 1.80 -23.79 -24.09
CA VAL A 111 2.40 -22.59 -23.51
C VAL A 111 3.90 -22.74 -23.36
N ARG A 112 4.37 -23.93 -22.93
CA ARG A 112 5.79 -24.22 -22.79
C ARG A 112 6.55 -24.12 -24.13
N GLN A 113 5.97 -24.65 -25.21
CA GLN A 113 6.56 -24.53 -26.54
C GLN A 113 6.71 -23.08 -26.98
N ARG A 114 5.72 -22.23 -26.68
CA ARG A 114 5.80 -20.78 -26.98
C ARG A 114 6.87 -20.08 -26.13
N LEU A 115 6.99 -20.43 -24.84
CA LEU A 115 8.03 -19.89 -23.93
C LEU A 115 9.44 -20.26 -24.44
N LEU A 116 9.60 -21.47 -24.97
CA LEU A 116 10.89 -22.02 -25.45
C LEU A 116 11.19 -21.67 -26.89
N ASP A 117 10.30 -20.98 -27.61
CA ASP A 117 10.54 -20.60 -29.02
C ASP A 117 11.66 -19.56 -29.12
N PRO A 118 12.83 -19.94 -29.69
CA PRO A 118 13.99 -19.07 -29.79
C PRO A 118 13.75 -17.83 -30.67
N ALA A 119 12.72 -17.83 -31.50
CA ALA A 119 12.36 -16.67 -32.33
C ALA A 119 12.00 -15.44 -31.49
N HIS A 120 11.55 -15.66 -30.28
CA HIS A 120 11.22 -14.61 -29.33
C HIS A 120 12.35 -14.22 -28.37
N TRP A 121 13.54 -14.83 -28.53
CA TRP A 121 14.66 -14.61 -27.63
C TRP A 121 15.76 -13.78 -28.28
N LYS A 122 16.32 -12.85 -27.51
CA LYS A 122 17.58 -12.16 -27.84
C LYS A 122 18.61 -12.49 -26.79
N VAL A 123 19.66 -13.22 -27.18
CA VAL A 123 20.75 -13.57 -26.26
C VAL A 123 21.92 -12.63 -26.51
N GLY A 124 22.42 -12.01 -25.45
CA GLY A 124 23.52 -11.06 -25.47
C GLY A 124 24.49 -11.26 -24.31
N SER A 125 25.56 -10.46 -24.27
CA SER A 125 26.56 -10.51 -23.19
C SER A 125 26.02 -10.11 -21.82
N GLY A 126 24.89 -9.39 -21.76
CA GLY A 126 24.24 -8.96 -20.53
C GLY A 126 23.15 -9.88 -20.01
N GLY A 127 22.81 -10.95 -20.77
CA GLY A 127 21.73 -11.87 -20.39
C GLY A 127 20.83 -12.22 -21.56
N VAL A 128 19.58 -12.59 -21.25
CA VAL A 128 18.56 -12.99 -22.23
C VAL A 128 17.39 -12.03 -22.14
N THR A 129 16.91 -11.56 -23.28
CA THR A 129 15.65 -10.81 -23.39
C THR A 129 14.65 -11.67 -24.14
N VAL A 130 13.47 -11.88 -23.56
CA VAL A 130 12.35 -12.60 -24.17
C VAL A 130 11.25 -11.60 -24.52
N HIS A 131 10.70 -11.72 -25.74
CA HIS A 131 9.58 -10.89 -26.21
C HIS A 131 8.31 -11.77 -26.20
N PRO A 132 7.52 -11.75 -25.11
CA PRO A 132 6.32 -12.57 -25.04
C PRO A 132 5.27 -12.10 -26.07
N SER A 133 4.53 -13.02 -26.65
CA SER A 133 3.37 -12.66 -27.44
C SER A 133 2.16 -12.43 -26.52
N MET A 134 1.18 -11.69 -27.02
CA MET A 134 -0.07 -11.41 -26.30
C MET A 134 -0.83 -12.71 -25.94
N GLU A 135 -0.85 -13.67 -26.87
CA GLU A 135 -1.46 -14.99 -26.62
C GLU A 135 -0.72 -15.76 -25.53
N LEU A 136 0.62 -15.63 -25.49
CA LEU A 136 1.42 -16.23 -24.43
C LEU A 136 1.05 -15.63 -23.07
N LEU A 137 0.99 -14.30 -22.98
CA LEU A 137 0.61 -13.61 -21.74
C LEU A 137 -0.80 -13.99 -21.27
N ARG A 138 -1.77 -14.07 -22.17
CA ARG A 138 -3.14 -14.49 -21.83
C ARG A 138 -3.18 -15.90 -21.25
N ASP A 139 -2.43 -16.82 -21.83
CA ASP A 139 -2.48 -18.25 -21.49
C ASP A 139 -1.54 -18.65 -20.34
N LEU A 140 -0.72 -17.71 -19.87
CA LEU A 140 0.33 -17.95 -18.87
C LEU A 140 -0.26 -18.17 -17.49
N GLY A 141 -1.07 -18.79 -17.02
CA GLY A 141 -1.69 -18.98 -15.71
C GLY A 141 -0.91 -18.44 -14.48
N ALA A 142 -1.63 -18.13 -13.42
CA ALA A 142 -1.10 -17.48 -12.21
C ALA A 142 0.15 -18.15 -11.59
N PRO A 143 0.27 -19.51 -11.51
CA PRO A 143 1.47 -20.13 -10.95
C PRO A 143 2.73 -19.88 -11.76
N ALA A 144 2.60 -19.81 -13.09
CA ALA A 144 3.75 -19.53 -13.96
C ALA A 144 4.12 -18.05 -13.91
N ARG A 145 3.13 -17.14 -13.88
CA ARG A 145 3.38 -15.72 -13.62
C ARG A 145 4.14 -15.52 -12.33
N GLN A 146 3.67 -16.09 -11.24
CA GLN A 146 4.36 -15.98 -9.95
C GLN A 146 5.83 -16.39 -10.04
N GLN A 147 6.11 -17.52 -10.69
CA GLN A 147 7.47 -18.04 -10.80
C GLN A 147 8.37 -17.19 -11.71
N ILE A 148 7.87 -16.76 -12.87
CA ILE A 148 8.64 -15.99 -13.84
C ILE A 148 8.80 -14.55 -13.38
N TYR A 149 7.71 -13.92 -12.89
CA TYR A 149 7.71 -12.52 -12.52
C TYR A 149 8.49 -12.24 -11.23
N ALA A 150 8.59 -13.21 -10.31
CA ALA A 150 9.50 -13.12 -9.17
C ALA A 150 10.97 -12.96 -9.60
N ILE A 151 11.38 -13.58 -10.70
CA ILE A 151 12.74 -13.41 -11.23
C ILE A 151 12.88 -12.09 -11.99
N LEU A 152 11.84 -11.66 -12.69
CA LEU A 152 11.86 -10.37 -13.39
C LEU A 152 11.88 -9.19 -12.43
N ASP A 153 11.29 -9.32 -11.24
CA ASP A 153 11.30 -8.29 -10.18
C ASP A 153 12.72 -7.94 -9.70
N ASP A 154 13.67 -8.85 -9.80
CA ASP A 154 15.06 -8.63 -9.39
C ASP A 154 15.86 -7.65 -10.28
N SER A 155 15.39 -7.34 -11.50
CA SER A 155 16.10 -6.50 -12.45
C SER A 155 15.44 -5.14 -12.68
N GLU A 156 16.25 -4.06 -12.63
CA GLU A 156 15.79 -2.69 -12.91
C GLU A 156 15.24 -2.51 -14.33
N ALA A 157 15.67 -3.36 -15.27
CA ALA A 157 15.16 -3.35 -16.63
C ALA A 157 13.68 -3.75 -16.74
N ASN A 158 13.15 -4.44 -15.74
CA ASN A 158 11.77 -4.91 -15.69
C ASN A 158 10.91 -4.03 -14.78
N TYR A 159 10.89 -2.73 -15.01
CA TYR A 159 10.24 -1.74 -14.14
C TYR A 159 8.81 -2.11 -13.73
N VAL A 160 7.96 -2.57 -14.67
CA VAL A 160 6.56 -2.89 -14.36
C VAL A 160 6.42 -4.15 -13.49
N HIS A 161 7.31 -5.13 -13.64
CA HIS A 161 7.31 -6.32 -12.80
C HIS A 161 7.79 -6.02 -11.37
N ARG A 162 8.68 -5.05 -11.21
CA ARG A 162 9.12 -4.53 -9.90
C ARG A 162 8.05 -3.68 -9.22
N ASN A 163 7.20 -3.03 -10.00
CA ASN A 163 6.17 -2.12 -9.52
C ASN A 163 4.78 -2.54 -10.01
N PRO A 164 4.34 -3.79 -9.75
CA PRO A 164 2.99 -4.22 -10.09
C PRO A 164 1.96 -3.45 -9.27
N PHE A 165 0.74 -3.37 -9.76
CA PHE A 165 -0.38 -3.03 -8.89
C PHE A 165 -0.55 -4.15 -7.87
N ARG A 166 -0.67 -3.78 -6.59
CA ARG A 166 -0.74 -4.72 -5.47
C ARG A 166 -1.95 -4.45 -4.62
N PHE A 167 -2.65 -5.50 -4.23
CA PHE A 167 -3.75 -5.41 -3.30
C PHE A 167 -3.81 -6.64 -2.39
N ARG A 168 -4.56 -6.53 -1.31
CA ARG A 168 -4.69 -7.58 -0.30
C ARG A 168 -5.19 -8.89 -0.94
N LEU A 169 -4.74 -10.04 -0.43
CA LEU A 169 -5.02 -11.37 -0.97
C LEU A 169 -6.53 -11.65 -1.15
N ASP A 170 -7.36 -11.15 -0.25
CA ASP A 170 -8.82 -11.28 -0.31
C ASP A 170 -9.52 -10.00 -0.82
N GLY A 171 -8.78 -9.09 -1.43
CA GLY A 171 -9.25 -7.76 -1.83
C GLY A 171 -9.74 -7.63 -3.27
N PHE A 172 -9.58 -8.68 -4.11
CA PHE A 172 -9.89 -8.57 -5.55
C PHE A 172 -11.33 -8.11 -5.81
N ASP A 173 -12.32 -8.78 -5.21
CA ASP A 173 -13.73 -8.48 -5.44
C ASP A 173 -14.12 -7.09 -4.91
N GLU A 174 -13.52 -6.66 -3.80
CA GLU A 174 -13.70 -5.31 -3.25
C GLU A 174 -13.12 -4.25 -4.18
N TRP A 175 -11.92 -4.49 -4.71
CA TRP A 175 -11.20 -3.54 -5.57
C TRP A 175 -11.92 -3.28 -6.88
N PHE A 176 -12.48 -4.33 -7.47
CA PHE A 176 -13.17 -4.24 -8.77
C PHE A 176 -14.70 -4.21 -8.66
N ALA A 177 -15.27 -4.03 -7.46
CA ALA A 177 -16.71 -4.02 -7.24
C ALA A 177 -17.47 -2.98 -8.09
N ASN A 178 -16.84 -1.85 -8.38
CA ASN A 178 -17.44 -0.75 -9.14
C ASN A 178 -16.96 -0.70 -10.61
N SER A 179 -16.21 -1.69 -11.07
CA SER A 179 -15.67 -1.71 -12.45
C SER A 179 -16.72 -1.89 -13.53
N GLU A 180 -17.95 -2.32 -13.16
CA GLU A 180 -19.06 -2.62 -14.10
C GLU A 180 -18.66 -3.58 -15.24
N LEU A 181 -17.69 -4.46 -15.00
CA LEU A 181 -17.25 -5.48 -15.93
C LEU A 181 -18.25 -6.65 -15.97
N SER A 182 -18.34 -7.32 -17.13
CA SER A 182 -19.02 -8.60 -17.23
C SER A 182 -18.30 -9.68 -16.43
N ASP A 183 -18.99 -10.74 -16.04
CA ASP A 183 -18.39 -11.89 -15.35
C ASP A 183 -17.22 -12.48 -16.16
N GLU A 184 -17.33 -12.54 -17.48
CA GLU A 184 -16.27 -13.02 -18.38
C GLU A 184 -15.01 -12.13 -18.29
N HIS A 185 -15.18 -10.82 -18.28
CA HIS A 185 -14.08 -9.88 -18.17
C HIS A 185 -13.49 -9.85 -16.77
N LEU A 186 -14.29 -10.03 -15.72
CA LEU A 186 -13.78 -10.20 -14.35
C LEU A 186 -12.95 -11.50 -14.23
N GLU A 187 -13.36 -12.60 -14.84
CA GLU A 187 -12.61 -13.83 -14.85
C GLU A 187 -11.29 -13.69 -15.64
N LEU A 188 -11.31 -12.99 -16.79
CA LEU A 188 -10.06 -12.68 -17.50
C LEU A 188 -9.12 -11.84 -16.63
N LEU A 189 -9.61 -10.76 -16.03
CA LEU A 189 -8.84 -9.91 -15.13
C LEU A 189 -8.25 -10.73 -13.97
N ARG A 190 -9.05 -11.61 -13.36
CA ARG A 190 -8.61 -12.53 -12.30
C ARG A 190 -7.54 -13.50 -12.81
N SER A 191 -7.64 -14.01 -14.03
CA SER A 191 -6.68 -14.93 -14.62
C SER A 191 -5.30 -14.29 -14.85
N LEU A 192 -5.25 -12.96 -14.99
CA LEU A 192 -4.02 -12.19 -15.15
C LEU A 192 -3.36 -11.83 -13.82
N THR A 193 -4.02 -12.08 -12.70
CA THR A 193 -3.42 -11.85 -11.38
C THR A 193 -2.51 -13.01 -10.97
N PHE A 194 -1.57 -12.71 -10.09
CA PHE A 194 -0.73 -13.71 -9.41
C PHE A 194 -0.47 -13.26 -7.98
N THR A 195 -0.11 -14.19 -7.10
CA THR A 195 0.27 -13.87 -5.73
C THR A 195 1.79 -13.77 -5.66
N ASN A 196 2.32 -12.65 -5.20
CA ASN A 196 3.76 -12.55 -4.95
C ASN A 196 4.16 -13.30 -3.66
N GLN A 197 5.46 -13.42 -3.38
CA GLN A 197 5.95 -14.12 -2.20
C GLN A 197 5.57 -13.40 -0.89
N GLY A 198 5.33 -12.09 -0.93
CA GLY A 198 4.83 -11.30 0.20
C GLY A 198 3.34 -11.52 0.49
N GLY A 199 2.62 -12.29 -0.32
CA GLY A 199 1.21 -12.63 -0.11
C GLY A 199 0.22 -11.60 -0.64
N ALA A 200 0.65 -10.62 -1.45
CA ALA A 200 -0.25 -9.70 -2.16
C ALA A 200 -0.66 -10.27 -3.52
N ILE A 201 -1.89 -9.97 -3.94
CA ILE A 201 -2.30 -10.15 -5.33
C ILE A 201 -1.66 -9.04 -6.16
N CYS A 202 -1.11 -9.42 -7.30
CA CYS A 202 -0.43 -8.52 -8.23
C CYS A 202 -1.02 -8.61 -9.63
N ILE A 203 -0.97 -7.49 -10.37
CA ILE A 203 -1.26 -7.45 -11.80
C ILE A 203 -0.23 -6.58 -12.51
N VAL A 204 0.18 -7.02 -13.72
CA VAL A 204 1.20 -6.39 -14.56
C VAL A 204 0.72 -6.24 -15.99
N ASP A 205 0.06 -7.26 -16.54
CA ASP A 205 -0.25 -7.44 -17.99
C ASP A 205 -1.43 -6.57 -18.46
N LEU A 206 -1.32 -5.24 -18.26
CA LEU A 206 -2.39 -4.29 -18.62
C LEU A 206 -2.59 -4.18 -20.14
N ASP A 207 -1.57 -4.44 -20.93
CA ASP A 207 -1.64 -4.49 -22.38
C ASP A 207 -2.59 -5.59 -22.89
N VAL A 208 -2.67 -6.73 -22.20
CA VAL A 208 -3.66 -7.78 -22.48
C VAL A 208 -5.08 -7.28 -22.23
N LEU A 209 -5.31 -6.57 -21.14
CA LEU A 209 -6.61 -5.99 -20.82
C LEU A 209 -7.00 -4.92 -21.85
N GLN A 210 -6.08 -4.01 -22.19
CA GLN A 210 -6.35 -2.93 -23.15
C GLN A 210 -6.71 -3.47 -24.55
N GLN A 211 -6.14 -4.60 -24.95
CA GLN A 211 -6.46 -5.19 -26.27
C GLN A 211 -7.73 -6.04 -26.26
N THR A 212 -8.20 -6.46 -25.10
CA THR A 212 -9.36 -7.34 -24.98
C THR A 212 -10.63 -6.57 -24.62
N PHE A 213 -10.50 -5.57 -23.77
CA PHE A 213 -11.62 -4.77 -23.29
C PHE A 213 -11.97 -3.64 -24.25
N THR A 214 -13.21 -3.18 -24.21
CA THR A 214 -13.58 -1.90 -24.83
C THR A 214 -12.81 -0.76 -24.15
N THR A 215 -12.67 0.37 -24.83
CA THR A 215 -12.00 1.56 -24.27
C THR A 215 -12.60 1.97 -22.92
N ASN A 216 -13.92 1.92 -22.80
CA ASN A 216 -14.62 2.29 -21.55
C ASN A 216 -14.36 1.28 -20.42
N GLU A 217 -14.36 -0.01 -20.71
CA GLU A 217 -14.09 -1.05 -19.72
C GLU A 217 -12.64 -0.96 -19.24
N PHE A 218 -11.69 -0.81 -20.18
CA PHE A 218 -10.30 -0.64 -19.82
C PHE A 218 -10.08 0.61 -18.97
N HIS A 219 -10.74 1.72 -19.31
CA HIS A 219 -10.68 2.95 -18.51
C HIS A 219 -11.16 2.72 -17.07
N ARG A 220 -12.30 2.07 -16.87
CA ARG A 220 -12.82 1.75 -15.53
C ARG A 220 -11.89 0.84 -14.73
N VAL A 221 -11.30 -0.18 -15.38
CA VAL A 221 -10.29 -1.02 -14.72
C VAL A 221 -9.07 -0.20 -14.33
N PHE A 222 -8.63 0.68 -15.22
CA PHE A 222 -7.49 1.54 -15.01
C PHE A 222 -7.72 2.49 -13.82
N GLU A 223 -8.88 3.15 -13.75
CA GLU A 223 -9.30 3.94 -12.60
C GLU A 223 -9.33 3.12 -11.31
N SER A 224 -9.90 1.90 -11.35
CA SER A 224 -9.93 1.01 -10.20
C SER A 224 -8.53 0.62 -9.73
N LEU A 225 -7.57 0.38 -10.63
CA LEU A 225 -6.21 0.01 -10.30
C LEU A 225 -5.43 1.14 -9.63
N TYR A 226 -5.74 2.39 -9.96
CA TYR A 226 -5.12 3.56 -9.33
C TYR A 226 -5.83 4.00 -8.05
N SER A 227 -7.09 3.60 -7.85
CA SER A 227 -7.85 3.98 -6.64
C SER A 227 -7.22 3.40 -5.37
N GLU A 228 -7.34 4.13 -4.26
CA GLU A 228 -6.78 3.73 -2.97
C GLU A 228 -7.86 3.28 -1.98
N PRO A 229 -7.68 2.12 -1.31
CA PRO A 229 -8.61 1.65 -0.28
C PRO A 229 -8.58 2.56 0.94
N CYS A 230 -9.72 3.18 1.23
CA CYS A 230 -9.89 4.13 2.31
C CYS A 230 -11.00 3.73 3.28
N LEU A 231 -10.97 4.32 4.47
CA LEU A 231 -11.98 4.14 5.50
C LEU A 231 -12.64 5.48 5.83
N LEU A 232 -13.97 5.52 5.76
CA LEU A 232 -14.76 6.57 6.40
C LEU A 232 -15.15 6.06 7.78
N MET A 233 -14.76 6.78 8.85
CA MET A 233 -14.91 6.29 10.22
C MET A 233 -15.64 7.29 11.11
N ASP A 234 -16.53 6.78 11.94
CA ASP A 234 -17.31 7.55 12.91
C ASP A 234 -17.16 6.97 14.31
N LEU A 235 -16.93 7.85 15.28
CA LEU A 235 -16.95 7.52 16.70
C LEU A 235 -18.38 7.68 17.23
N GLN A 236 -18.96 6.61 17.73
CA GLN A 236 -20.27 6.59 18.40
C GLN A 236 -20.10 6.99 19.86
N VAL A 237 -20.83 7.99 20.30
CA VAL A 237 -20.78 8.54 21.67
C VAL A 237 -22.18 8.58 22.25
N ASN A 238 -22.36 8.00 23.43
CA ASN A 238 -23.64 8.00 24.14
C ASN A 238 -23.43 8.16 25.66
N SER A 239 -24.48 8.09 26.43
CA SER A 239 -24.45 8.29 27.90
C SER A 239 -23.60 7.25 28.66
N ALA A 240 -23.28 6.10 28.03
CA ALA A 240 -22.41 5.08 28.61
C ALA A 240 -20.94 5.27 28.24
N SER A 241 -20.62 6.20 27.33
CA SER A 241 -19.26 6.47 26.89
C SER A 241 -18.46 7.21 27.96
N ASP A 242 -17.24 6.74 28.27
CA ASP A 242 -16.28 7.46 29.10
C ASP A 242 -15.61 8.56 28.26
N VAL A 243 -16.24 9.73 28.26
CA VAL A 243 -15.81 10.87 27.44
C VAL A 243 -14.46 11.45 27.85
N GLU A 244 -14.03 11.27 29.08
CA GLU A 244 -12.72 11.68 29.58
C GLU A 244 -11.62 10.76 29.01
N VAL A 245 -11.84 9.45 29.00
CA VAL A 245 -10.94 8.48 28.36
C VAL A 245 -10.85 8.74 26.85
N LEU A 246 -11.98 8.97 26.21
CA LEU A 246 -12.04 9.30 24.78
C LEU A 246 -11.32 10.61 24.46
N ALA A 247 -11.54 11.66 25.26
CA ALA A 247 -10.88 12.95 25.07
C ALA A 247 -9.37 12.83 25.26
N LYS A 248 -8.91 12.05 26.23
CA LYS A 248 -7.49 11.77 26.46
C LYS A 248 -6.88 10.98 25.29
N TYR A 249 -7.61 10.04 24.71
CA TYR A 249 -7.15 9.26 23.57
C TYR A 249 -7.03 10.12 22.30
N TRP A 250 -8.13 10.73 21.87
CA TRP A 250 -8.22 11.52 20.64
C TRP A 250 -7.58 12.90 20.74
N GLY A 251 -7.45 13.40 21.95
CA GLY A 251 -6.89 14.72 22.26
C GLY A 251 -5.37 14.76 22.40
N ARG A 252 -4.67 13.66 22.16
CA ARG A 252 -3.20 13.67 22.18
C ARG A 252 -2.63 14.76 21.27
N GLY A 253 -1.45 15.29 21.62
CA GLY A 253 -0.90 16.48 21.00
C GLY A 253 -1.48 17.78 21.56
N GLY A 254 -1.99 17.76 22.80
CA GLY A 254 -2.46 18.96 23.53
C GLY A 254 -3.89 19.41 23.20
N ARG A 255 -4.71 18.55 22.56
CA ARG A 255 -6.06 18.90 22.10
C ARG A 255 -7.20 18.37 22.98
N GLU A 256 -6.89 17.76 24.12
CA GLU A 256 -7.89 17.16 25.03
C GLU A 256 -8.97 18.16 25.42
N ALA A 257 -8.57 19.36 25.86
CA ALA A 257 -9.48 20.43 26.25
C ALA A 257 -10.41 20.91 25.12
N THR A 258 -9.97 20.78 23.86
CA THR A 258 -10.74 21.15 22.66
C THR A 258 -11.76 20.07 22.28
N ILE A 259 -11.42 18.79 22.44
CA ILE A 259 -12.26 17.65 22.05
C ILE A 259 -13.31 17.33 23.11
N LEU A 260 -12.97 17.44 24.37
CA LEU A 260 -13.84 17.07 25.50
C LEU A 260 -15.24 17.74 25.49
N PRO A 261 -15.39 19.04 25.19
CA PRO A 261 -16.72 19.65 25.12
C PRO A 261 -17.62 19.04 24.03
N LEU A 262 -17.06 18.71 22.89
CA LEU A 262 -17.79 18.04 21.80
C LEU A 262 -18.31 16.68 22.26
N LEU A 263 -17.44 15.84 22.82
CA LEU A 263 -17.80 14.49 23.28
C LEU A 263 -18.85 14.54 24.38
N ARG A 264 -18.70 15.45 25.35
CA ARG A 264 -19.71 15.67 26.42
C ARG A 264 -21.06 16.08 25.84
N SER A 265 -21.06 16.94 24.82
CA SER A 265 -22.32 17.39 24.18
C SER A 265 -23.02 16.24 23.49
N LEU A 266 -22.27 15.37 22.78
CA LEU A 266 -22.81 14.18 22.14
C LEU A 266 -23.34 13.17 23.16
N ALA A 267 -22.59 12.91 24.25
CA ALA A 267 -22.99 11.96 25.28
C ALA A 267 -24.29 12.38 26.02
N ARG A 268 -24.58 13.69 26.11
CA ARG A 268 -25.78 14.20 26.74
C ARG A 268 -27.03 14.20 25.86
N ARG A 269 -26.87 13.97 24.57
CA ARG A 269 -28.05 13.87 23.64
C ARG A 269 -28.85 12.61 23.94
N PRO A 270 -30.19 12.68 23.94
CA PRO A 270 -31.00 11.47 23.93
C PRO A 270 -30.59 10.57 22.73
N GLY A 271 -30.23 9.32 23.01
CA GLY A 271 -29.73 8.40 22.00
C GLY A 271 -28.27 8.60 21.59
N GLY A 272 -27.58 9.58 22.13
CA GLY A 272 -26.18 9.86 21.79
C GLY A 272 -25.99 10.60 20.46
N GLY A 273 -24.85 10.40 19.83
CA GLY A 273 -24.51 10.91 18.50
C GLY A 273 -23.19 10.36 17.99
N SER A 274 -22.90 10.61 16.74
CA SER A 274 -21.64 10.25 16.11
C SER A 274 -20.80 11.48 15.77
N VAL A 275 -19.51 11.30 15.68
CA VAL A 275 -18.56 12.28 15.14
C VAL A 275 -17.59 11.59 14.20
N ASN A 276 -17.46 12.13 12.98
CA ASN A 276 -16.47 11.62 12.05
C ASN A 276 -15.07 11.84 12.62
N ILE A 277 -14.23 10.79 12.62
CA ILE A 277 -12.90 10.86 13.22
C ILE A 277 -11.99 11.86 12.53
N ALA A 278 -12.25 12.23 11.28
CA ALA A 278 -11.54 13.31 10.60
C ALA A 278 -11.54 14.60 11.44
N GLN A 279 -12.64 14.89 12.15
CA GLN A 279 -12.75 16.05 13.04
C GLN A 279 -11.95 15.90 14.34
N LEU A 280 -11.58 14.67 14.68
CA LEU A 280 -10.76 14.34 15.85
C LEU A 280 -9.27 14.26 15.52
N LEU A 281 -8.90 14.27 14.24
CA LEU A 281 -7.50 14.27 13.81
C LEU A 281 -6.81 15.60 14.11
N PRO A 282 -5.49 15.64 14.30
CA PRO A 282 -4.71 16.87 14.37
C PRO A 282 -4.87 17.72 13.10
N PRO A 283 -4.70 19.05 13.18
CA PRO A 283 -4.98 19.97 12.07
C PRO A 283 -4.25 19.62 10.77
N PHE A 284 -3.01 19.16 10.86
CA PHE A 284 -2.25 18.70 9.69
C PHE A 284 -2.95 17.51 9.01
N ALA A 285 -3.26 16.45 9.75
CA ALA A 285 -3.89 15.25 9.21
C ALA A 285 -5.32 15.55 8.74
N GLN A 286 -6.07 16.34 9.50
CA GLN A 286 -7.43 16.75 9.16
C GLN A 286 -7.49 17.48 7.82
N SER A 287 -6.57 18.42 7.56
CA SER A 287 -6.57 19.23 6.33
C SER A 287 -6.15 18.46 5.08
N ARG A 288 -5.54 17.28 5.27
CA ARG A 288 -5.01 16.47 4.16
C ARG A 288 -5.79 15.20 3.90
N LEU A 289 -6.50 14.70 4.89
CA LEU A 289 -7.25 13.44 4.74
C LEU A 289 -8.13 13.46 3.49
N TYR A 290 -8.02 12.42 2.68
CA TYR A 290 -8.70 12.23 1.37
C TYR A 290 -8.34 13.29 0.32
N THR A 291 -7.13 13.83 0.38
CA THR A 291 -6.62 14.74 -0.65
C THR A 291 -5.35 14.18 -1.30
N PHE A 292 -5.02 14.71 -2.46
CA PHE A 292 -3.82 14.38 -3.23
C PHE A 292 -2.82 15.55 -3.20
N SER A 293 -1.54 15.24 -3.36
CA SER A 293 -0.52 16.26 -3.59
C SER A 293 -0.69 16.83 -5.00
N PRO A 294 -0.55 18.14 -5.21
CA PRO A 294 -0.50 18.67 -6.57
C PRO A 294 0.66 18.05 -7.37
N PRO A 295 0.46 17.71 -8.65
CA PRO A 295 1.56 17.29 -9.52
C PRO A 295 2.62 18.40 -9.60
N THR A 296 3.88 18.04 -9.38
CA THR A 296 4.99 18.99 -9.54
C THR A 296 5.61 18.79 -10.92
N THR A 297 5.64 19.87 -11.73
CA THR A 297 6.15 19.82 -13.10
C THR A 297 7.65 19.53 -13.18
N ASN A 298 8.41 19.77 -12.11
CA ASN A 298 9.87 19.69 -12.11
C ASN A 298 10.46 18.43 -11.45
N ALA A 299 9.69 17.71 -10.66
CA ALA A 299 10.10 16.44 -10.08
C ALA A 299 8.85 15.68 -9.57
N PRO A 300 8.32 14.73 -10.31
CA PRO A 300 7.12 13.94 -9.91
C PRO A 300 7.29 13.26 -8.54
N THR A 301 8.53 13.04 -8.11
CA THR A 301 8.90 12.36 -6.86
C THR A 301 9.33 13.29 -5.73
N ALA A 302 9.28 14.61 -5.91
CA ALA A 302 9.71 15.59 -4.90
C ALA A 302 8.58 16.05 -3.95
N GLY A 303 7.43 15.39 -3.99
CA GLY A 303 6.29 15.67 -3.13
C GLY A 303 6.48 15.23 -1.68
N PRO A 304 5.54 15.56 -0.80
CA PRO A 304 5.48 15.02 0.55
C PRO A 304 5.42 13.49 0.51
N ASP A 305 6.35 12.83 1.19
CA ASP A 305 6.41 11.37 1.30
C ASP A 305 5.73 10.84 2.58
N CYS A 306 5.84 9.55 2.81
CA CYS A 306 5.29 8.89 3.98
C CYS A 306 5.97 9.35 5.29
N PHE A 307 7.28 9.62 5.28
CA PHE A 307 8.03 10.09 6.46
C PHE A 307 7.65 11.50 6.83
N TRP A 308 7.70 12.40 5.84
CA TRP A 308 7.26 13.78 6.02
C TRP A 308 5.83 13.82 6.55
N THR A 309 4.95 13.00 6.01
CA THR A 309 3.55 12.88 6.43
C THR A 309 3.44 12.43 7.89
N ALA A 310 4.09 11.34 8.24
CA ALA A 310 3.97 10.75 9.56
C ALA A 310 4.58 11.65 10.66
N MET A 311 5.71 12.29 10.39
CA MET A 311 6.39 13.15 11.37
C MET A 311 5.75 14.53 11.52
N ASN A 312 4.92 14.97 10.56
CA ASN A 312 4.13 16.18 10.65
C ASN A 312 2.75 15.99 11.32
N PHE A 313 2.35 14.77 11.64
CA PHE A 313 1.01 14.41 12.06
C PHE A 313 0.42 15.34 13.13
N PHE A 314 1.18 15.67 14.17
CA PHE A 314 0.75 16.54 15.27
C PHE A 314 1.06 18.03 15.06
N LYS A 315 1.71 18.40 13.96
CA LYS A 315 2.09 19.79 13.69
C LYS A 315 0.87 20.62 13.31
N LEU A 316 0.80 21.86 13.76
CA LEU A 316 -0.19 22.83 13.28
C LEU A 316 0.18 23.30 11.86
N GLN A 317 1.44 23.60 11.66
CA GLN A 317 2.04 23.91 10.37
C GLN A 317 3.07 22.83 10.05
N PRO A 318 3.05 22.28 8.82
CA PRO A 318 4.03 21.28 8.45
C PRO A 318 5.44 21.86 8.48
N ASP A 319 6.38 21.09 8.97
CA ASP A 319 7.80 21.40 8.97
C ASP A 319 8.40 20.98 7.63
N PRO A 320 8.75 21.91 6.74
CA PRO A 320 9.32 21.58 5.44
C PRO A 320 10.72 20.95 5.55
N GLY A 321 11.43 21.18 6.67
CA GLY A 321 12.73 20.58 6.93
C GLY A 321 12.68 19.06 6.99
N LEU A 322 11.54 18.46 7.34
CA LEU A 322 11.35 17.01 7.38
C LEU A 322 11.42 16.32 6.00
N SER A 323 11.42 17.08 4.91
CA SER A 323 11.77 16.56 3.58
C SER A 323 13.29 16.34 3.41
N ASN A 324 14.12 16.94 4.28
CA ASN A 324 15.54 16.65 4.33
C ASN A 324 15.77 15.43 5.21
N PHE A 325 16.35 14.41 4.63
CA PHE A 325 16.58 13.13 5.27
C PHE A 325 17.37 13.24 6.60
N GLN A 326 18.51 13.93 6.58
CA GLN A 326 19.34 14.01 7.78
C GLN A 326 18.62 14.75 8.91
N TYR A 327 17.93 15.83 8.60
CA TYR A 327 17.12 16.56 9.56
C TYR A 327 15.96 15.70 10.12
N ALA A 328 15.25 14.96 9.27
CA ALA A 328 14.20 14.04 9.71
C ALA A 328 14.74 12.95 10.64
N LEU A 329 15.93 12.42 10.33
CA LEU A 329 16.63 11.46 11.18
C LEU A 329 17.01 12.04 12.55
N ASP A 330 17.54 13.25 12.57
CA ASP A 330 17.90 13.94 13.82
C ASP A 330 16.67 14.19 14.68
N VAL A 331 15.54 14.60 14.06
CA VAL A 331 14.25 14.77 14.76
C VAL A 331 13.75 13.43 15.29
N LEU A 332 13.81 12.36 14.50
CA LEU A 332 13.38 11.03 14.93
C LEU A 332 14.19 10.56 16.15
N ASN A 333 15.51 10.67 16.09
CA ASN A 333 16.40 10.25 17.19
C ASN A 333 16.21 11.08 18.46
N ARG A 334 15.96 12.39 18.31
CA ARG A 334 15.77 13.31 19.42
C ARG A 334 14.42 13.16 20.08
N ASP A 335 13.35 13.07 19.29
CA ASP A 335 11.98 13.26 19.76
C ASP A 335 11.20 11.95 19.94
N TYR A 336 11.65 10.84 19.33
CA TYR A 336 10.96 9.56 19.43
C TYR A 336 11.76 8.53 20.24
N SER A 337 11.07 7.54 20.73
CA SER A 337 11.64 6.36 21.38
C SER A 337 10.83 5.13 21.04
N ASP A 338 11.45 3.95 21.17
CA ASP A 338 10.70 2.70 21.04
C ASP A 338 9.49 2.69 21.98
N ALA A 339 8.34 2.32 21.43
CA ALA A 339 7.12 2.22 22.21
C ALA A 339 7.04 0.88 22.93
N SER A 340 6.91 0.90 24.23
CA SER A 340 6.57 -0.26 25.04
C SER A 340 5.05 -0.34 25.26
N GLY A 341 4.50 -1.58 25.24
CA GLY A 341 3.08 -1.82 25.48
C GLY A 341 2.18 -1.53 24.28
N PRO A 342 0.86 -1.39 24.49
CA PRO A 342 -0.10 -1.19 23.41
C PRO A 342 0.15 0.07 22.61
N ARG A 343 -0.16 0.01 21.32
CA ARG A 343 -0.14 1.17 20.41
C ARG A 343 -1.14 2.22 20.89
N ARG A 344 -0.80 3.49 20.67
CA ARG A 344 -1.61 4.64 21.05
C ARG A 344 -1.79 5.57 19.87
N PHE A 345 -2.88 6.29 19.82
CA PHE A 345 -3.12 7.32 18.81
C PHE A 345 -1.90 8.22 18.63
N GLY A 346 -1.44 8.36 17.40
CA GLY A 346 -0.27 9.17 17.09
C GLY A 346 1.09 8.48 17.27
N ASP A 347 1.12 7.18 17.62
CA ASP A 347 2.37 6.43 17.54
C ASP A 347 2.81 6.28 16.07
N LEU A 348 4.08 6.44 15.81
CA LEU A 348 4.69 6.27 14.50
C LEU A 348 4.95 4.78 14.27
N LEU A 349 4.40 4.23 13.19
CA LEU A 349 4.71 2.87 12.74
C LEU A 349 5.69 2.94 11.59
N MET A 350 6.78 2.19 11.68
CA MET A 350 7.79 2.09 10.64
C MET A 350 7.87 0.66 10.12
N LEU A 351 7.74 0.50 8.82
CA LEU A 351 7.92 -0.78 8.13
C LEU A 351 9.39 -0.91 7.73
N LEU A 352 10.03 -1.97 8.16
CA LEU A 352 11.44 -2.24 7.91
C LEU A 352 11.58 -3.52 7.07
N ASP A 353 12.55 -3.52 6.14
CA ASP A 353 12.99 -4.72 5.42
C ASP A 353 13.89 -5.63 6.28
N GLU A 354 14.40 -6.73 5.70
CA GLU A 354 15.31 -7.66 6.34
C GLU A 354 16.64 -7.04 6.76
N ARG A 355 17.09 -6.01 6.04
CA ARG A 355 18.29 -5.24 6.33
C ARG A 355 18.04 -4.13 7.36
N ARG A 356 16.80 -4.09 7.90
CA ARG A 356 16.34 -3.04 8.81
C ARG A 356 16.29 -1.65 8.19
N GLN A 357 16.17 -1.58 6.89
CA GLN A 357 15.98 -0.34 6.17
C GLN A 357 14.51 0.02 6.21
N THR A 358 14.22 1.29 6.42
CA THR A 358 12.84 1.75 6.50
C THR A 358 12.24 1.88 5.11
N ILE A 359 11.19 1.10 4.85
CA ILE A 359 10.45 1.11 3.60
C ILE A 359 9.32 2.14 3.65
N HIS A 360 8.64 2.23 4.81
CA HIS A 360 7.46 3.06 4.97
C HIS A 360 7.30 3.57 6.41
N ALA A 361 6.59 4.70 6.56
CA ALA A 361 6.18 5.24 7.84
C ALA A 361 4.74 5.70 7.78
N CYS A 362 3.96 5.38 8.81
CA CYS A 362 2.58 5.82 8.97
C CYS A 362 2.26 6.09 10.43
N VAL A 363 1.08 6.62 10.72
CA VAL A 363 0.67 6.97 12.07
C VAL A 363 -0.50 6.10 12.52
N TYR A 364 -0.36 5.46 13.66
CA TYR A 364 -1.41 4.64 14.26
C TYR A 364 -2.58 5.51 14.73
N VAL A 365 -3.79 5.12 14.33
CA VAL A 365 -5.02 5.82 14.69
C VAL A 365 -5.83 5.05 15.73
N ALA A 366 -6.27 3.85 15.42
CA ALA A 366 -7.06 2.98 16.32
C ALA A 366 -7.14 1.57 15.76
N ASP A 367 -7.34 0.54 16.58
CA ASP A 367 -7.46 -0.87 16.18
C ASP A 367 -6.31 -1.32 15.24
N ASP A 368 -6.62 -1.55 13.98
CA ASP A 368 -5.66 -1.83 12.90
C ASP A 368 -5.64 -0.73 11.82
N VAL A 369 -6.03 0.50 12.20
CA VAL A 369 -6.14 1.65 11.29
C VAL A 369 -4.95 2.58 11.45
N VAL A 370 -4.44 3.06 10.32
CA VAL A 370 -3.37 4.06 10.22
C VAL A 370 -3.80 5.25 9.37
N PHE A 371 -3.20 6.41 9.66
CA PHE A 371 -3.16 7.56 8.76
C PHE A 371 -1.86 7.48 7.96
N THR A 372 -1.95 7.47 6.64
CA THR A 372 -0.81 7.25 5.77
C THR A 372 -0.89 8.03 4.47
N LYS A 373 0.25 8.15 3.79
CA LYS A 373 0.43 8.44 2.37
C LYS A 373 1.43 7.43 1.84
N ASN A 374 1.05 6.63 0.85
CA ASN A 374 1.86 5.51 0.38
C ASN A 374 2.92 5.94 -0.64
N GLY A 375 3.97 6.60 -0.17
CA GLY A 375 5.08 7.08 -1.00
C GLY A 375 5.01 8.57 -1.33
N ALA A 376 5.91 9.02 -2.22
CA ALA A 376 6.03 10.42 -2.62
C ALA A 376 5.21 10.78 -3.86
N ASP A 377 4.67 9.78 -4.57
CA ASP A 377 3.90 9.97 -5.78
C ASP A 377 2.66 10.85 -5.51
N TYR A 378 2.35 11.75 -6.44
CA TYR A 378 1.17 12.61 -6.36
C TYR A 378 -0.14 11.84 -6.54
N LEU A 379 -0.10 10.65 -7.14
CA LEU A 379 -1.23 9.71 -7.24
C LEU A 379 -1.53 9.01 -5.92
N GLN A 380 -0.65 9.09 -4.93
CA GLN A 380 -0.88 8.52 -3.61
C GLN A 380 -1.49 9.57 -2.68
N PRO A 381 -2.77 9.40 -2.24
CA PRO A 381 -3.45 10.33 -1.37
C PRO A 381 -3.05 10.15 0.10
N TRP A 382 -3.48 11.11 0.93
CA TRP A 382 -3.52 10.91 2.38
C TRP A 382 -4.80 10.20 2.79
N THR A 383 -4.67 9.03 3.43
CA THR A 383 -5.80 8.17 3.73
C THR A 383 -5.84 7.67 5.17
N LEU A 384 -7.02 7.22 5.60
CA LEU A 384 -7.17 6.24 6.66
C LEU A 384 -7.27 4.86 6.01
N MET A 385 -6.40 3.95 6.42
CA MET A 385 -6.26 2.64 5.80
C MET A 385 -6.09 1.56 6.86
N LYS A 386 -6.53 0.33 6.58
CA LYS A 386 -6.21 -0.81 7.43
C LYS A 386 -4.74 -1.18 7.29
N ILE A 387 -4.10 -1.59 8.39
CA ILE A 387 -2.72 -2.08 8.36
C ILE A 387 -2.53 -3.21 7.34
N PRO A 388 -3.43 -4.21 7.20
CA PRO A 388 -3.28 -5.23 6.16
C PRO A 388 -3.27 -4.67 4.72
N ASP A 389 -4.07 -3.64 4.40
CA ASP A 389 -4.06 -3.01 3.07
C ASP A 389 -2.74 -2.27 2.83
N MET A 390 -2.28 -1.50 3.82
CA MET A 390 -0.97 -0.84 3.77
C MET A 390 0.18 -1.84 3.59
N LEU A 391 0.17 -2.95 4.32
CA LEU A 391 1.19 -3.99 4.18
C LEU A 391 1.17 -4.64 2.80
N ALA A 392 -0.01 -4.87 2.21
CA ALA A 392 -0.15 -5.41 0.87
C ALA A 392 0.47 -4.50 -0.19
N HIS A 393 0.32 -3.17 -0.03
CA HIS A 393 0.94 -2.19 -0.92
C HIS A 393 2.48 -2.33 -0.99
N TYR A 394 3.11 -2.67 0.15
CA TYR A 394 4.57 -2.84 0.25
C TYR A 394 5.03 -4.31 0.19
N ALA A 395 4.10 -5.27 0.00
CA ALA A 395 4.43 -6.68 -0.02
C ALA A 395 5.43 -7.01 -1.14
N THR A 396 6.58 -7.55 -0.76
CA THR A 396 7.64 -8.03 -1.65
C THR A 396 8.06 -9.44 -1.21
N ASP A 397 9.05 -10.00 -1.86
CA ASP A 397 9.64 -11.28 -1.48
C ASP A 397 10.42 -11.21 -0.15
N GLN A 398 10.75 -10.00 0.30
CA GLN A 398 11.50 -9.78 1.52
C GLN A 398 10.60 -9.79 2.75
N ARG A 399 11.13 -10.35 3.84
CA ARG A 399 10.44 -10.31 5.13
C ARG A 399 10.42 -8.89 5.67
N MET A 400 9.24 -8.42 6.04
CA MET A 400 9.04 -7.09 6.60
C MET A 400 8.75 -7.15 8.11
N THR A 401 9.15 -6.11 8.82
CA THR A 401 8.90 -5.96 10.27
C THR A 401 8.30 -4.59 10.55
N LEU A 402 7.18 -4.56 11.27
CA LEU A 402 6.53 -3.33 11.69
C LEU A 402 6.97 -2.98 13.12
N VAL A 403 7.69 -1.87 13.28
CA VAL A 403 8.11 -1.33 14.58
C VAL A 403 7.27 -0.13 14.97
N THR A 404 7.14 0.12 16.28
CA THR A 404 6.35 1.24 16.79
C THR A 404 7.26 2.18 17.56
N LEU A 405 7.26 3.44 17.17
CA LEU A 405 7.95 4.53 17.86
C LEU A 405 6.94 5.49 18.47
N ARG A 406 7.27 6.06 19.61
CA ARG A 406 6.42 6.99 20.33
C ARG A 406 7.11 8.32 20.56
N LEU A 407 6.40 9.40 20.28
CA LEU A 407 6.85 10.75 20.61
C LEU A 407 7.07 10.87 22.12
N ARG A 408 8.26 11.31 22.55
CA ARG A 408 8.65 11.38 23.97
C ARG A 408 7.86 12.43 24.75
N LYS A 409 7.40 13.49 24.06
CA LYS A 409 6.60 14.58 24.65
C LYS A 409 5.31 14.73 23.85
N THR A 410 4.22 14.27 24.39
CA THR A 410 2.86 14.49 23.87
C THR A 410 1.95 14.93 25.01
#